data_4b6bb20f1da296b0e054043aa86ac890
#
_entry.id   4b6bb20f1da296b0e054043aa86ac890
#
_cell.length_a   1.000
_cell.length_b   1.000
_cell.length_c   1.000
_cell.angle_alpha   90.00
_cell.angle_beta   90.00
_cell.angle_gamma   90.00
#
_symmetry.space_group_name_H-M   'P 1'
#
loop_
_entity.id
_entity.type
_entity.pdbx_description
1 polymer ?
#
loop_
_entity_poly.entity_id
_entity_poly.type
_entity_poly.pdbx_seq_one_letter_code
_entity_poly.pdbx_strand_id
1 'polypeptide(L)'
;ELKSGIKIAKGDKVVIDLETVNRDSEMYGSDAGEFNPNRNLDTGITPWGLSFGQGMHACIGQDLAAGLVFDTNSTEENHLFGLVPVAVQTLFLNGCKPDPNNPPEMDDSTTRPYFGKYPVIFG
;
A
#
# COMPACT_ATOMS: atom_id res chain seq x y z
N GLU A 1 9.41 -3.14 27.68
CA GLU A 1 9.46 -4.54 27.23
C GLU A 1 8.29 -4.81 26.30
N LEU A 2 8.56 -5.43 25.16
CA LEU A 2 7.52 -5.87 24.22
C LEU A 2 6.85 -7.15 24.71
N LYS A 3 5.65 -7.46 24.21
CA LYS A 3 4.95 -8.73 24.51
C LYS A 3 5.79 -9.97 24.17
N SER A 4 6.71 -9.84 23.20
CA SER A 4 7.68 -10.88 22.82
C SER A 4 8.82 -11.08 23.84
N GLY A 5 8.89 -10.30 24.92
CA GLY A 5 9.98 -10.32 25.90
C GLY A 5 11.20 -9.49 25.51
N ILE A 6 11.21 -8.89 24.32
CA ILE A 6 12.32 -8.02 23.87
C ILE A 6 12.32 -6.73 24.71
N LYS A 7 13.47 -6.42 25.29
CA LYS A 7 13.68 -5.18 26.06
C LYS A 7 14.28 -4.12 25.14
N ILE A 8 13.64 -2.96 25.09
CA ILE A 8 14.14 -1.77 24.39
C ILE A 8 14.71 -0.83 25.44
N ALA A 9 15.98 -0.49 25.34
CA ALA A 9 16.65 0.44 26.22
C ALA A 9 16.36 1.90 25.83
N LYS A 10 16.57 2.81 26.80
CA LYS A 10 16.47 4.24 26.51
C LYS A 10 17.57 4.64 25.50
N GLY A 11 17.17 5.20 24.38
CA GLY A 11 18.08 5.62 23.31
C GLY A 11 18.15 4.64 22.12
N ASP A 12 17.56 3.46 22.26
CA ASP A 12 17.45 2.54 21.13
C ASP A 12 16.56 3.14 20.02
N LYS A 13 16.97 2.91 18.78
CA LYS A 13 16.14 3.21 17.60
C LYS A 13 15.29 1.98 17.28
N VAL A 14 13.99 2.18 17.24
CA VAL A 14 13.04 1.15 16.79
C VAL A 14 12.60 1.48 15.37
N VAL A 15 12.78 0.54 14.46
CA VAL A 15 12.37 0.66 13.06
C VAL A 15 11.36 -0.43 12.77
N ILE A 16 10.25 -0.06 12.15
CA ILE A 16 9.25 -1.00 11.64
C ILE A 16 9.55 -1.21 10.15
N ASP A 17 9.86 -2.43 9.78
CA ASP A 17 10.00 -2.82 8.38
C ASP A 17 8.60 -3.04 7.79
N LEU A 18 8.07 -1.97 7.18
CA LEU A 18 6.72 -1.98 6.59
C LEU A 18 6.61 -2.95 5.41
N GLU A 19 7.68 -3.17 4.68
CA GLU A 19 7.67 -4.11 3.55
C GLU A 19 7.45 -5.54 4.03
N THR A 20 8.22 -5.97 5.02
CA THR A 20 8.10 -7.31 5.61
C THR A 20 6.76 -7.48 6.31
N VAL A 21 6.36 -6.51 7.14
CA VAL A 21 5.10 -6.61 7.91
C VAL A 21 3.87 -6.65 7.01
N ASN A 22 3.85 -5.87 5.93
CA ASN A 22 2.72 -5.84 5.00
C ASN A 22 2.68 -7.07 4.06
N ARG A 23 3.68 -7.95 4.14
CA ARG A 23 3.77 -9.23 3.41
C ARG A 23 3.86 -10.43 4.34
N ASP A 24 3.45 -10.27 5.59
CA ASP A 24 3.44 -11.35 6.57
C ASP A 24 2.39 -12.40 6.19
N SER A 25 2.84 -13.62 5.95
CA SER A 25 1.97 -14.72 5.54
C SER A 25 1.02 -15.20 6.64
N GLU A 26 1.33 -14.95 7.91
CA GLU A 26 0.40 -15.22 9.01
C GLU A 26 -0.79 -14.26 8.99
N MET A 27 -0.58 -13.04 8.50
CA MET A 27 -1.62 -12.00 8.42
C MET A 27 -2.35 -12.02 7.08
N TYR A 28 -1.63 -12.21 5.97
CA TYR A 28 -2.14 -12.00 4.62
C TYR A 28 -2.23 -13.27 3.78
N GLY A 29 -1.91 -14.44 4.36
CA GLY A 29 -1.98 -15.73 3.69
C GLY A 29 -0.73 -16.05 2.86
N SER A 30 -0.73 -17.24 2.26
CA SER A 30 0.45 -17.77 1.54
C SER A 30 0.84 -16.96 0.30
N ASP A 31 -0.07 -16.15 -0.23
CA ASP A 31 0.14 -15.25 -1.37
C ASP A 31 0.45 -13.80 -0.94
N ALA A 32 0.86 -13.57 0.31
CA ALA A 32 1.11 -12.23 0.87
C ALA A 32 2.12 -11.39 0.05
N GLY A 33 3.03 -12.03 -0.68
CA GLY A 33 3.96 -11.36 -1.59
C GLY A 33 3.38 -10.97 -2.95
N GLU A 34 2.19 -11.45 -3.29
CA GLU A 34 1.55 -11.25 -4.58
C GLU A 34 0.56 -10.09 -4.56
N PHE A 35 0.38 -9.42 -5.71
CA PHE A 35 -0.70 -8.46 -5.88
C PHE A 35 -2.03 -9.19 -6.07
N ASN A 36 -2.85 -9.25 -5.02
CA ASN A 36 -4.17 -9.87 -5.04
C ASN A 36 -5.23 -8.90 -4.47
N PRO A 37 -5.92 -8.12 -5.31
CA PRO A 37 -6.95 -7.18 -4.86
C PRO A 37 -8.21 -7.87 -4.31
N ASN A 38 -8.39 -9.17 -4.60
CA ASN A 38 -9.53 -9.96 -4.14
C ASN A 38 -9.19 -10.85 -2.93
N ARG A 39 -8.10 -10.55 -2.24
CA ARG A 39 -7.68 -11.31 -1.06
C ARG A 39 -8.73 -11.26 0.04
N ASN A 40 -9.14 -12.43 0.52
CA ASN A 40 -9.97 -12.51 1.72
C ASN A 40 -9.09 -12.26 2.94
N LEU A 41 -9.44 -11.27 3.72
CA LEU A 41 -8.75 -10.92 4.96
C LEU A 41 -9.61 -11.25 6.17
N ASP A 42 -8.98 -11.68 7.24
CA ASP A 42 -9.64 -11.91 8.51
C ASP A 42 -10.16 -10.59 9.11
N THR A 43 -11.16 -10.69 9.95
CA THR A 43 -11.77 -9.53 10.61
C THR A 43 -10.72 -8.74 11.40
N GLY A 44 -10.61 -7.45 11.08
CA GLY A 44 -9.68 -6.53 11.72
C GLY A 44 -8.34 -6.35 11.00
N ILE A 45 -8.09 -7.10 9.92
CA ILE A 45 -6.95 -6.88 9.03
C ILE A 45 -7.37 -5.91 7.93
N THR A 46 -6.59 -4.83 7.77
CA THR A 46 -6.84 -3.85 6.71
C THR A 46 -6.12 -4.23 5.42
N PRO A 47 -6.71 -3.98 4.23
CA PRO A 47 -6.07 -4.32 2.95
C PRO A 47 -4.73 -3.61 2.72
N TRP A 48 -4.52 -2.47 3.33
CA TRP A 48 -3.28 -1.69 3.21
C TRP A 48 -2.26 -1.95 4.34
N GLY A 49 -2.55 -2.87 5.25
CA GLY A 49 -1.67 -3.17 6.38
C GLY A 49 -1.32 -1.95 7.21
N LEU A 50 -0.04 -1.73 7.43
CA LEU A 50 0.50 -0.58 8.17
C LEU A 50 0.94 0.59 7.27
N SER A 51 0.58 0.59 5.98
CA SER A 51 1.00 1.65 5.05
C SER A 51 0.58 3.06 5.48
N PHE A 52 -0.51 3.17 6.21
CA PHE A 52 -1.01 4.43 6.78
C PHE A 52 -0.77 4.56 8.30
N GLY A 53 0.07 3.70 8.86
CA GLY A 53 0.25 3.63 10.31
C GLY A 53 -0.96 3.04 11.03
N GLN A 54 -0.98 3.14 12.35
CA GLN A 54 -2.07 2.61 13.18
C GLN A 54 -2.20 3.37 14.50
N GLY A 55 -3.36 3.22 15.15
CA GLY A 55 -3.66 3.83 16.45
C GLY A 55 -3.78 5.34 16.37
N MET A 56 -3.39 6.03 17.45
CA MET A 56 -3.54 7.50 17.56
C MET A 56 -2.66 8.30 16.58
N HIS A 57 -1.70 7.64 15.94
CA HIS A 57 -0.81 8.24 14.94
C HIS A 57 -1.09 7.73 13.52
N ALA A 58 -2.26 7.12 13.28
CA ALA A 58 -2.68 6.76 11.93
C ALA A 58 -2.73 8.00 11.03
N CYS A 59 -2.44 7.82 9.76
CA CYS A 59 -2.43 8.90 8.78
C CYS A 59 -3.79 9.59 8.69
N ILE A 60 -3.86 10.86 8.98
CA ILE A 60 -5.09 11.66 8.87
C ILE A 60 -5.58 11.79 7.42
N GLY A 61 -4.68 11.63 6.45
CA GLY A 61 -4.98 11.71 5.02
C GLY A 61 -5.34 10.37 4.38
N GLN A 62 -5.52 9.30 5.15
CA GLN A 62 -5.80 7.97 4.61
C GLN A 62 -7.03 7.96 3.71
N ASP A 63 -8.15 8.48 4.19
CA ASP A 63 -9.42 8.49 3.45
C ASP A 63 -9.33 9.35 2.19
N LEU A 64 -8.56 10.44 2.25
CA LEU A 64 -8.29 11.27 1.07
C LEU A 64 -7.44 10.53 0.04
N ALA A 65 -6.43 9.79 0.48
CA ALA A 65 -5.49 9.11 -0.42
C ALA A 65 -6.07 7.79 -0.96
N ALA A 66 -6.58 6.93 -0.08
CA ALA A 66 -7.02 5.57 -0.44
C ALA A 66 -8.54 5.47 -0.65
N GLY A 67 -9.33 6.38 -0.06
CA GLY A 67 -10.78 6.29 0.00
C GLY A 67 -11.24 5.41 1.18
N LEU A 68 -12.55 5.22 1.26
CA LEU A 68 -13.15 4.35 2.26
C LEU A 68 -13.06 2.88 1.81
N VAL A 69 -13.14 1.96 2.77
CA VAL A 69 -13.29 0.53 2.44
C VAL A 69 -14.72 0.26 2.02
N PHE A 70 -14.90 -0.54 0.98
CA PHE A 70 -16.22 -1.02 0.59
C PHE A 70 -16.84 -1.83 1.72
N ASP A 71 -18.08 -1.53 2.02
CA ASP A 71 -18.92 -2.28 2.95
C ASP A 71 -20.17 -2.83 2.22
N THR A 72 -21.06 -3.49 2.96
CA THR A 72 -22.27 -4.10 2.40
C THR A 72 -23.27 -3.10 1.81
N ASN A 73 -23.12 -1.80 2.10
CA ASN A 73 -23.99 -0.72 1.63
C ASN A 73 -23.31 0.12 0.53
N SER A 74 -22.04 -0.16 0.23
CA SER A 74 -21.27 0.57 -0.77
C SER A 74 -21.69 0.15 -2.17
N THR A 75 -21.91 1.13 -3.03
CA THR A 75 -22.10 0.99 -4.49
C THR A 75 -21.08 1.84 -5.21
N GLU A 76 -20.87 1.60 -6.51
CA GLU A 76 -19.98 2.45 -7.30
C GLU A 76 -20.38 3.94 -7.29
N GLU A 77 -21.69 4.20 -7.12
CA GLU A 77 -22.23 5.55 -7.14
C GLU A 77 -22.07 6.31 -5.82
N ASN A 78 -22.12 5.60 -4.68
CA ASN A 78 -22.06 6.21 -3.35
C ASN A 78 -20.72 6.03 -2.63
N HIS A 79 -19.79 5.28 -3.23
CA HIS A 79 -18.48 5.02 -2.63
C HIS A 79 -17.55 6.23 -2.76
N LEU A 80 -16.88 6.56 -1.66
CA LEU A 80 -15.87 7.61 -1.63
C LEU A 80 -14.51 7.05 -2.03
N PHE A 81 -14.16 7.18 -3.29
CA PHE A 81 -12.85 6.82 -3.81
C PHE A 81 -11.81 7.85 -3.40
N GLY A 82 -10.64 7.38 -3.00
CA GLY A 82 -9.51 8.24 -2.72
C GLY A 82 -8.82 8.74 -3.99
N LEU A 83 -7.92 9.71 -3.80
CA LEU A 83 -7.19 10.33 -4.90
C LEU A 83 -6.37 9.32 -5.71
N VAL A 84 -5.73 8.36 -5.04
CA VAL A 84 -4.88 7.35 -5.70
C VAL A 84 -5.69 6.41 -6.60
N PRO A 85 -6.78 5.77 -6.13
CA PRO A 85 -7.65 4.97 -7.00
C PRO A 85 -8.19 5.75 -8.20
N VAL A 86 -8.63 6.99 -8.01
CA VAL A 86 -9.13 7.84 -9.10
C VAL A 86 -8.04 8.15 -10.13
N ALA A 87 -6.82 8.47 -9.66
CA ALA A 87 -5.69 8.73 -10.56
C ALA A 87 -5.33 7.47 -11.37
N VAL A 88 -5.24 6.31 -10.72
CA VAL A 88 -4.96 5.03 -11.39
C VAL A 88 -6.05 4.71 -12.42
N GLN A 89 -7.32 4.79 -12.05
CA GLN A 89 -8.43 4.58 -12.97
C GLN A 89 -8.36 5.53 -14.18
N THR A 90 -8.08 6.80 -13.94
CA THR A 90 -7.95 7.80 -15.02
C THR A 90 -6.83 7.44 -15.98
N LEU A 91 -5.68 6.99 -15.47
CA LEU A 91 -4.57 6.54 -16.31
C LEU A 91 -4.97 5.35 -17.18
N PHE A 92 -5.62 4.35 -16.61
CA PHE A 92 -6.09 3.17 -17.37
C PHE A 92 -7.13 3.53 -18.42
N LEU A 93 -8.13 4.36 -18.08
CA LEU A 93 -9.17 4.80 -19.02
C LEU A 93 -8.60 5.61 -20.20
N ASN A 94 -7.46 6.26 -20.02
CA ASN A 94 -6.75 6.98 -21.07
C ASN A 94 -5.68 6.13 -21.77
N GLY A 95 -5.71 4.81 -21.60
CA GLY A 95 -4.81 3.90 -22.30
C GLY A 95 -3.34 4.04 -21.90
N CYS A 96 -3.07 4.48 -20.66
CA CYS A 96 -1.71 4.58 -20.13
C CYS A 96 -1.03 3.21 -20.12
N LYS A 97 0.16 3.13 -20.73
CA LYS A 97 0.98 1.92 -20.81
C LYS A 97 2.45 2.25 -20.57
N PRO A 98 3.27 1.30 -20.10
CA PRO A 98 4.72 1.49 -20.11
C PRO A 98 5.22 1.84 -21.51
N ASP A 99 6.16 2.78 -21.60
CA ASP A 99 6.80 3.09 -22.88
C ASP A 99 7.77 1.96 -23.27
N PRO A 100 7.53 1.23 -24.38
CA PRO A 100 8.38 0.11 -24.78
C PRO A 100 9.80 0.56 -25.24
N ASN A 101 9.97 1.85 -25.57
CA ASN A 101 11.25 2.37 -26.03
C ASN A 101 12.09 2.99 -24.90
N ASN A 102 11.47 3.26 -23.76
CA ASN A 102 12.10 3.84 -22.59
C ASN A 102 11.76 3.01 -21.34
N PRO A 103 12.54 1.98 -21.00
CA PRO A 103 12.25 1.14 -19.86
C PRO A 103 12.31 1.91 -18.54
N PRO A 104 11.57 1.46 -17.52
CA PRO A 104 11.64 2.03 -16.19
C PRO A 104 13.05 1.97 -15.61
N GLU A 105 13.45 3.00 -14.89
CA GLU A 105 14.74 3.11 -14.24
C GLU A 105 14.56 3.08 -12.72
N MET A 106 15.29 2.17 -12.04
CA MET A 106 15.30 2.11 -10.58
C MET A 106 16.02 3.33 -10.00
N ASP A 107 15.61 3.74 -8.80
CA ASP A 107 16.32 4.77 -8.05
C ASP A 107 17.49 4.17 -7.27
N ASP A 108 18.69 4.28 -7.83
CA ASP A 108 19.93 3.77 -7.23
C ASP A 108 20.44 4.65 -6.05
N SER A 109 19.80 5.79 -5.80
CA SER A 109 20.16 6.67 -4.67
C SER A 109 19.66 6.17 -3.32
N THR A 110 18.84 5.13 -3.32
CA THR A 110 18.19 4.55 -2.13
C THR A 110 18.29 3.03 -2.14
N THR A 111 18.22 2.44 -0.97
CA THR A 111 18.13 0.98 -0.81
C THR A 111 16.71 0.43 -1.00
N ARG A 112 15.72 1.31 -1.20
CA ARG A 112 14.33 0.91 -1.41
C ARG A 112 14.11 0.54 -2.87
N PRO A 113 13.43 -0.59 -3.17
CA PRO A 113 13.18 -1.04 -4.54
C PRO A 113 12.01 -0.26 -5.16
N TYR A 114 12.23 0.99 -5.56
CA TYR A 114 11.24 1.74 -6.31
C TYR A 114 11.84 2.41 -7.55
N PHE A 115 11.00 2.74 -8.49
CA PHE A 115 11.42 3.38 -9.73
C PHE A 115 11.59 4.89 -9.51
N GLY A 116 12.76 5.42 -9.87
CA GLY A 116 12.98 6.86 -9.93
C GLY A 116 12.36 7.49 -11.18
N LYS A 117 12.19 6.65 -12.21
CA LYS A 117 11.59 7.07 -13.48
C LYS A 117 10.76 5.92 -14.07
N TYR A 118 9.55 6.20 -14.45
CA TYR A 118 8.65 5.24 -15.08
C TYR A 118 7.96 5.88 -16.29
N PRO A 119 8.62 5.87 -17.47
CA PRO A 119 8.05 6.46 -18.69
C PRO A 119 6.79 5.72 -19.14
N VAL A 120 5.79 6.49 -19.54
CA VAL A 120 4.51 5.97 -20.03
C VAL A 120 4.12 6.64 -21.33
N ILE A 121 3.32 5.93 -22.12
CA ILE A 121 2.65 6.45 -23.31
C ILE A 121 1.14 6.34 -23.13
N PHE A 122 0.41 7.15 -23.84
CA PHE A 122 -1.04 7.11 -23.94
C PHE A 122 -1.43 6.69 -25.36
N GLY A 123 -2.43 5.85 -25.48
CA GLY A 123 -2.86 5.35 -26.79
C GLY A 123 -4.21 4.70 -26.78
#